data_aad3584d106be0ae5d92bb91618b1871
#
_entry.id   aad3584d106be0ae5d92bb91618b1871
#
_cell.length_a   1.000
_cell.length_b   1.000
_cell.length_c   1.000
_cell.angle_alpha   90.00
_cell.angle_beta   90.00
_cell.angle_gamma   90.00
#
_symmetry.space_group_name_H-M   'P 1'
#
loop_
_entity.id
_entity.type
_entity.pdbx_description
1 polymer ?
#
loop_
_entity_poly.entity_id
_entity_poly.type
_entity_poly.pdbx_seq_one_letter_code
_entity_poly.pdbx_strand_id
1 'polypeptide(L)'
;MKIPARNHLAAGALCFLFLLSPAEGRTWTNTQGKTLEAEFVKLDGQKAVLTRAGGQTVTIPLNQLSKADQDFIAGQGTAAAPANPADNYKQPWPRTVKCPDNFKVETIKEEKGEYIYETPHFRFICDAKLGAGMIKRLGLLFEATHLANKTLPIGNIPPHDDSAKFPAYLYEKFSTYQENGGLEGTAGIFLGTTRPGDRGRILVPFQSLGVKSMGSTYIIDRDKDATTLIHELTHQLMSPQAKQASWFCEGSAEYVAMTPYAGGRFNFGSNRSHIVSRVTEYGKKNTGGRALGDDFEAPGLEAFMNMPYTQFT
;
A
#
# COMPACT_ATOMS: atom_id res chain seq x y z
N MET A 1 30.88 -42.85 41.30
CA MET A 1 30.73 -41.43 41.06
C MET A 1 29.24 -41.20 40.77
N LYS A 2 28.48 -40.66 41.74
CA LYS A 2 27.01 -40.56 41.70
C LYS A 2 26.65 -39.19 41.05
N ILE A 3 25.80 -39.23 40.05
CA ILE A 3 25.24 -38.05 39.41
C ILE A 3 23.94 -37.71 40.16
N PRO A 4 23.73 -36.46 40.62
CA PRO A 4 22.49 -36.08 41.27
C PRO A 4 21.37 -35.77 40.28
N ALA A 5 20.16 -36.21 40.61
CA ALA A 5 18.92 -35.96 39.90
C ALA A 5 18.57 -34.47 39.90
N ARG A 6 18.25 -33.92 38.75
CA ARG A 6 17.69 -32.57 38.56
C ARG A 6 16.17 -32.62 38.67
N ASN A 7 15.64 -31.86 39.61
CA ASN A 7 14.22 -31.62 39.80
C ASN A 7 13.63 -30.86 38.63
N HIS A 8 12.58 -31.43 38.02
CA HIS A 8 11.74 -30.72 37.05
C HIS A 8 10.82 -29.76 37.81
N LEU A 9 11.12 -28.46 37.71
CA LEU A 9 10.17 -27.40 38.00
C LEU A 9 9.19 -27.30 36.82
N ALA A 10 7.92 -27.58 37.11
CA ALA A 10 6.82 -27.38 36.15
C ALA A 10 6.66 -25.89 35.92
N ALA A 11 7.04 -25.43 34.73
CA ALA A 11 6.68 -24.12 34.24
C ALA A 11 5.22 -24.14 33.81
N GLY A 12 4.37 -23.43 34.57
CA GLY A 12 2.96 -23.25 34.23
C GLY A 12 2.84 -22.46 32.92
N ALA A 13 2.30 -23.10 31.90
CA ALA A 13 1.90 -22.48 30.69
C ALA A 13 0.73 -21.52 30.97
N LEU A 14 1.02 -20.22 31.03
CA LEU A 14 0.00 -19.17 31.05
C LEU A 14 -0.58 -19.08 29.64
N CYS A 15 -1.65 -19.84 29.38
CA CYS A 15 -2.47 -19.68 28.18
C CYS A 15 -3.10 -18.30 28.21
N PHE A 16 -2.51 -17.34 27.50
CA PHE A 16 -3.21 -16.14 27.07
C PHE A 16 -4.27 -16.57 26.05
N LEU A 17 -5.48 -16.79 26.53
CA LEU A 17 -6.68 -16.79 25.69
C LEU A 17 -6.79 -15.37 25.09
N PHE A 18 -6.26 -15.19 23.88
CA PHE A 18 -6.72 -14.11 23.02
C PHE A 18 -8.18 -14.40 22.71
N LEU A 19 -9.07 -13.74 23.45
CA LEU A 19 -10.45 -13.60 23.05
C LEU A 19 -10.43 -12.97 21.65
N LEU A 20 -10.63 -13.80 20.65
CA LEU A 20 -11.08 -13.37 19.33
C LEU A 20 -12.41 -12.67 19.57
N SER A 21 -12.39 -11.33 19.69
CA SER A 21 -13.62 -10.56 19.56
C SER A 21 -14.17 -10.94 18.20
N PRO A 22 -15.40 -11.49 18.10
CA PRO A 22 -16.04 -11.66 16.83
C PRO A 22 -16.07 -10.27 16.19
N ALA A 23 -15.71 -10.18 14.92
CA ALA A 23 -15.89 -8.95 14.17
C ALA A 23 -17.37 -8.57 14.31
N GLU A 24 -17.65 -7.51 15.09
CA GLU A 24 -19.01 -7.07 15.34
C GLU A 24 -19.56 -6.61 14.01
N GLY A 25 -20.46 -7.41 13.44
CA GLY A 25 -21.20 -7.07 12.25
C GLY A 25 -21.95 -5.76 12.48
N ARG A 26 -21.89 -4.82 11.53
CA ARG A 26 -22.71 -3.59 11.60
C ARG A 26 -24.18 -3.95 11.49
N THR A 27 -25.01 -3.27 12.26
CA THR A 27 -26.49 -3.33 12.11
C THR A 27 -26.90 -2.51 10.89
N TRP A 28 -27.42 -3.16 9.87
CA TRP A 28 -28.00 -2.57 8.66
C TRP A 28 -29.49 -2.43 8.83
N THR A 29 -30.05 -1.31 8.43
CA THR A 29 -31.49 -1.04 8.55
C THR A 29 -32.08 -0.84 7.16
N ASN A 30 -33.19 -1.50 6.86
CA ASN A 30 -33.89 -1.25 5.61
C ASN A 30 -34.88 -0.07 5.73
N THR A 31 -35.45 0.35 4.59
CA THR A 31 -36.46 1.44 4.53
C THR A 31 -37.73 1.17 5.33
N GLN A 32 -37.97 -0.08 5.75
CA GLN A 32 -39.13 -0.50 6.58
C GLN A 32 -38.75 -0.65 8.07
N GLY A 33 -37.52 -0.27 8.46
CA GLY A 33 -37.03 -0.36 9.84
C GLY A 33 -36.59 -1.76 10.29
N LYS A 34 -36.59 -2.76 9.39
CA LYS A 34 -36.02 -4.08 9.70
C LYS A 34 -34.51 -4.05 9.70
N THR A 35 -33.91 -4.70 10.67
CA THR A 35 -32.49 -4.73 10.87
C THR A 35 -31.83 -6.07 10.49
N LEU A 36 -30.54 -6.02 10.12
CA LEU A 36 -29.69 -7.15 9.80
C LEU A 36 -28.29 -6.89 10.31
N GLU A 37 -27.73 -7.79 11.09
CA GLU A 37 -26.31 -7.76 11.46
C GLU A 37 -25.48 -8.48 10.40
N ALA A 38 -24.58 -7.74 9.76
CA ALA A 38 -23.71 -8.25 8.71
C ALA A 38 -22.51 -7.33 8.48
N GLU A 39 -21.46 -7.86 7.89
CA GLU A 39 -20.34 -7.08 7.39
C GLU A 39 -20.55 -6.66 5.94
N PHE A 40 -20.18 -5.42 5.60
CA PHE A 40 -20.17 -4.95 4.22
C PHE A 40 -18.97 -5.55 3.46
N VAL A 41 -19.24 -6.24 2.36
CA VAL A 41 -18.20 -6.87 1.53
C VAL A 41 -17.84 -5.98 0.35
N LYS A 42 -18.84 -5.56 -0.42
CA LYS A 42 -18.65 -4.73 -1.62
C LYS A 42 -19.96 -4.13 -2.11
N LEU A 43 -19.82 -3.13 -2.95
CA LEU A 43 -20.91 -2.66 -3.81
C LEU A 43 -20.83 -3.40 -5.16
N ASP A 44 -21.92 -3.97 -5.61
CA ASP A 44 -22.08 -4.60 -6.92
C ASP A 44 -23.19 -3.88 -7.71
N GLY A 45 -22.79 -2.95 -8.56
CA GLY A 45 -23.68 -2.00 -9.18
C GLY A 45 -24.46 -1.18 -8.14
N GLN A 46 -25.79 -1.28 -8.13
CA GLN A 46 -26.69 -0.63 -7.17
C GLN A 46 -27.07 -1.54 -5.99
N LYS A 47 -26.27 -2.56 -5.68
CA LYS A 47 -26.56 -3.54 -4.64
C LYS A 47 -25.41 -3.66 -3.66
N ALA A 48 -25.70 -3.60 -2.36
CA ALA A 48 -24.76 -3.91 -1.29
C ALA A 48 -24.66 -5.42 -1.09
N VAL A 49 -23.44 -5.96 -1.10
CA VAL A 49 -23.16 -7.35 -0.76
C VAL A 49 -22.68 -7.38 0.70
N LEU A 50 -23.41 -8.08 1.55
CA LEU A 50 -23.17 -8.18 2.98
C LEU A 50 -22.93 -9.65 3.37
N THR A 51 -22.08 -9.90 4.37
CA THR A 51 -21.84 -11.25 4.92
C THR A 51 -22.28 -11.30 6.38
N ARG A 52 -23.16 -12.23 6.71
CA ARG A 52 -23.60 -12.52 8.08
C ARG A 52 -22.55 -13.28 8.87
N ALA A 53 -22.67 -13.25 10.20
CA ALA A 53 -21.99 -14.19 11.06
C ALA A 53 -22.31 -15.62 10.59
N GLY A 54 -21.25 -16.42 10.30
CA GLY A 54 -21.41 -17.74 9.69
C GLY A 54 -21.17 -17.81 8.17
N GLY A 55 -20.78 -16.69 7.52
CA GLY A 55 -20.30 -16.66 6.14
C GLY A 55 -21.40 -16.60 5.06
N GLN A 56 -22.67 -16.55 5.44
CA GLN A 56 -23.76 -16.43 4.49
C GLN A 56 -23.79 -15.02 3.86
N THR A 57 -23.71 -14.95 2.54
CA THR A 57 -23.77 -13.68 1.79
C THR A 57 -25.22 -13.30 1.45
N VAL A 58 -25.55 -12.03 1.67
CA VAL A 58 -26.84 -11.42 1.34
C VAL A 58 -26.60 -10.21 0.45
N THR A 59 -27.39 -10.06 -0.61
CA THR A 59 -27.31 -8.92 -1.53
C THR A 59 -28.57 -8.07 -1.41
N ILE A 60 -28.42 -6.79 -1.08
CA ILE A 60 -29.52 -5.85 -0.84
C ILE A 60 -29.41 -4.66 -1.79
N PRO A 61 -30.45 -4.30 -2.55
CA PRO A 61 -30.47 -3.06 -3.34
C PRO A 61 -30.27 -1.83 -2.45
N LEU A 62 -29.45 -0.87 -2.90
CA LEU A 62 -29.14 0.34 -2.12
C LEU A 62 -30.40 1.12 -1.73
N ASN A 63 -31.37 1.23 -2.64
CA ASN A 63 -32.61 1.93 -2.40
C ASN A 63 -33.51 1.26 -1.35
N GLN A 64 -33.23 0.05 -0.91
CA GLN A 64 -33.91 -0.65 0.18
C GLN A 64 -33.20 -0.46 1.53
N LEU A 65 -32.02 0.12 1.58
CA LEU A 65 -31.32 0.45 2.81
C LEU A 65 -31.74 1.84 3.33
N SER A 66 -31.62 2.03 4.62
CA SER A 66 -31.83 3.34 5.25
C SER A 66 -30.88 4.39 4.65
N LYS A 67 -31.27 5.67 4.72
CA LYS A 67 -30.38 6.75 4.26
C LYS A 67 -29.02 6.72 4.96
N ALA A 68 -28.99 6.44 6.26
CA ALA A 68 -27.74 6.31 7.02
C ALA A 68 -26.83 5.18 6.52
N ASP A 69 -27.40 4.07 6.08
CA ASP A 69 -26.66 2.94 5.54
C ASP A 69 -26.20 3.18 4.10
N GLN A 70 -27.01 3.87 3.29
CA GLN A 70 -26.59 4.33 1.97
C GLN A 70 -25.42 5.32 2.07
N ASP A 71 -25.48 6.27 3.01
CA ASP A 71 -24.41 7.24 3.26
C ASP A 71 -23.13 6.56 3.79
N PHE A 72 -23.28 5.56 4.65
CA PHE A 72 -22.16 4.73 5.08
C PHE A 72 -21.50 4.00 3.89
N ILE A 73 -22.27 3.39 2.99
CA ILE A 73 -21.73 2.73 1.79
C ILE A 73 -21.06 3.74 0.84
N ALA A 74 -21.69 4.91 0.66
CA ALA A 74 -21.10 5.98 -0.14
C ALA A 74 -19.80 6.49 0.48
N GLY A 75 -19.73 6.59 1.80
CA GLY A 75 -18.51 6.95 2.55
C GLY A 75 -17.40 5.90 2.50
N GLN A 76 -17.72 4.62 2.25
CA GLN A 76 -16.71 3.57 2.05
C GLN A 76 -15.91 3.76 0.73
N GLY A 77 -16.43 4.54 -0.20
CA GLY A 77 -15.76 4.87 -1.47
C GLY A 77 -15.01 6.21 -1.47
N THR A 78 -15.31 7.08 -0.52
CA THR A 78 -14.74 8.44 -0.42
C THR A 78 -14.62 8.85 1.05
N ALA A 79 -13.64 8.30 1.75
CA ALA A 79 -13.20 8.99 2.96
C ALA A 79 -12.62 10.34 2.51
N ALA A 80 -13.38 11.43 2.66
CA ALA A 80 -12.84 12.77 2.50
C ALA A 80 -11.65 12.90 3.46
N ALA A 81 -10.50 13.36 2.94
CA ALA A 81 -9.37 13.65 3.81
C ALA A 81 -9.84 14.58 4.94
N PRO A 82 -9.44 14.35 6.20
CA PRO A 82 -9.86 15.19 7.31
C PRO A 82 -9.46 16.63 7.04
N ALA A 83 -10.33 17.58 7.43
CA ALA A 83 -10.09 19.00 7.24
C ALA A 83 -8.85 19.48 8.01
N ASN A 84 -8.46 18.76 9.05
CA ASN A 84 -7.23 18.97 9.81
C ASN A 84 -6.38 17.69 9.77
N PRO A 85 -5.13 17.74 9.26
CA PRO A 85 -4.23 16.59 9.25
C PRO A 85 -4.00 15.97 10.63
N ALA A 86 -4.06 16.77 11.71
CA ALA A 86 -3.95 16.29 13.07
C ALA A 86 -5.10 15.36 13.51
N ASP A 87 -6.20 15.34 12.76
CA ASP A 87 -7.34 14.45 13.03
C ASP A 87 -7.29 13.14 12.21
N ASN A 88 -6.26 12.96 11.40
CA ASN A 88 -6.16 11.81 10.52
C ASN A 88 -6.17 10.48 11.29
N TYR A 89 -5.49 10.42 12.42
CA TYR A 89 -5.43 9.23 13.29
C TYR A 89 -6.79 8.84 13.91
N LYS A 90 -7.79 9.72 13.89
CA LYS A 90 -9.16 9.45 14.34
C LYS A 90 -10.01 8.73 13.29
N GLN A 91 -9.52 8.68 12.07
CA GLN A 91 -10.20 7.97 10.98
C GLN A 91 -10.09 6.46 11.17
N PRO A 92 -11.14 5.68 10.82
CA PRO A 92 -11.05 4.24 10.83
C PRO A 92 -10.06 3.74 9.78
N TRP A 93 -9.37 2.64 10.09
CA TRP A 93 -8.52 1.96 9.10
C TRP A 93 -9.36 1.47 7.93
N PRO A 94 -9.00 1.80 6.68
CA PRO A 94 -9.76 1.35 5.53
C PRO A 94 -9.57 -0.16 5.34
N ARG A 95 -10.63 -0.89 5.04
CA ARG A 95 -10.53 -2.30 4.63
C ARG A 95 -10.06 -2.42 3.17
N THR A 96 -10.46 -1.48 2.35
CA THR A 96 -10.11 -1.46 0.92
C THR A 96 -10.00 -0.01 0.47
N VAL A 97 -8.96 0.28 -0.30
CA VAL A 97 -8.81 1.56 -1.01
C VAL A 97 -8.76 1.27 -2.49
N LYS A 98 -9.65 1.88 -3.26
CA LYS A 98 -9.70 1.74 -4.72
C LYS A 98 -9.53 3.10 -5.39
N CYS A 99 -8.50 3.23 -6.19
CA CYS A 99 -8.30 4.40 -7.03
C CYS A 99 -9.25 4.35 -8.24
N PRO A 100 -9.97 5.44 -8.53
CA PRO A 100 -10.69 5.57 -9.79
C PRO A 100 -9.72 5.49 -10.98
N ASP A 101 -10.10 4.80 -12.03
CA ASP A 101 -9.29 4.64 -13.24
C ASP A 101 -9.65 5.63 -14.37
N ASN A 102 -10.56 6.56 -14.07
CA ASN A 102 -11.04 7.57 -15.03
C ASN A 102 -10.21 8.87 -15.04
N PHE A 103 -9.07 8.92 -14.34
CA PHE A 103 -8.20 10.09 -14.38
C PHE A 103 -7.59 10.29 -15.78
N LYS A 104 -7.30 11.55 -16.10
CA LYS A 104 -6.68 11.95 -17.35
C LYS A 104 -5.16 11.74 -17.29
N VAL A 105 -4.59 11.29 -18.39
CA VAL A 105 -3.14 11.34 -18.65
C VAL A 105 -2.90 12.47 -19.66
N GLU A 106 -2.03 13.39 -19.33
CA GLU A 106 -1.62 14.49 -20.19
C GLU A 106 -0.22 14.22 -20.74
N THR A 107 -0.03 14.45 -22.03
CA THR A 107 1.28 14.43 -22.66
C THR A 107 1.81 15.87 -22.67
N ILE A 108 2.89 16.10 -21.93
CA ILE A 108 3.49 17.43 -21.79
C ILE A 108 4.61 17.64 -22.81
N LYS A 109 5.39 16.57 -23.07
CA LYS A 109 6.52 16.61 -24.01
C LYS A 109 6.68 15.27 -24.72
N GLU A 110 6.94 15.30 -26.02
CA GLU A 110 7.33 14.13 -26.81
C GLU A 110 8.52 14.50 -27.71
N GLU A 111 9.72 14.41 -27.16
CA GLU A 111 10.97 14.57 -27.88
C GLU A 111 11.82 13.32 -27.74
N LYS A 112 12.66 13.01 -28.73
CA LYS A 112 13.52 11.83 -28.69
C LYS A 112 14.45 11.89 -27.47
N GLY A 113 14.31 10.90 -26.58
CA GLY A 113 15.08 10.80 -25.36
C GLY A 113 14.46 11.53 -24.15
N GLU A 114 13.35 12.27 -24.34
CA GLU A 114 12.65 12.93 -23.24
C GLU A 114 11.13 12.97 -23.53
N TYR A 115 10.41 12.10 -22.87
CA TYR A 115 8.95 12.00 -22.95
C TYR A 115 8.36 12.28 -21.59
N ILE A 116 7.51 13.30 -21.48
CA ILE A 116 6.93 13.74 -20.20
C ILE A 116 5.42 13.58 -20.26
N TYR A 117 4.92 12.85 -19.27
CA TYR A 117 3.49 12.61 -19.08
C TYR A 117 3.08 13.01 -17.67
N GLU A 118 1.85 13.45 -17.49
CA GLU A 118 1.29 13.78 -16.19
C GLU A 118 0.00 13.03 -15.89
N THR A 119 -0.15 12.65 -14.65
CA THR A 119 -1.39 12.21 -14.02
C THR A 119 -1.78 13.22 -12.92
N PRO A 120 -2.89 13.05 -12.18
CA PRO A 120 -3.29 14.02 -11.16
C PRO A 120 -2.20 14.39 -10.15
N HIS A 121 -1.34 13.44 -9.73
CA HIS A 121 -0.33 13.70 -8.69
C HIS A 121 1.12 13.46 -9.17
N PHE A 122 1.33 12.81 -10.32
CA PHE A 122 2.67 12.42 -10.77
C PHE A 122 3.06 13.01 -12.11
N ARG A 123 4.38 13.27 -12.26
CA ARG A 123 5.02 13.60 -13.54
C ARG A 123 5.99 12.48 -13.87
N PHE A 124 5.74 11.78 -14.96
CA PHE A 124 6.59 10.74 -15.52
C PHE A 124 7.55 11.33 -16.53
N ILE A 125 8.84 11.18 -16.32
CA ILE A 125 9.92 11.58 -17.22
C ILE A 125 10.54 10.29 -17.75
N CYS A 126 10.35 9.99 -19.02
CA CYS A 126 10.76 8.74 -19.64
C CYS A 126 11.83 9.01 -20.71
N ASP A 127 12.85 8.16 -20.77
CA ASP A 127 13.87 8.20 -21.84
C ASP A 127 13.41 7.52 -23.14
N ALA A 128 12.29 6.76 -23.10
CA ALA A 128 11.65 6.15 -24.25
C ALA A 128 10.16 6.44 -24.29
N LYS A 129 9.60 6.47 -25.52
CA LYS A 129 8.19 6.78 -25.75
C LYS A 129 7.30 5.63 -25.28
N LEU A 130 6.42 5.92 -24.33
CA LEU A 130 5.37 4.99 -23.89
C LEU A 130 4.02 5.44 -24.45
N GLY A 131 3.21 4.47 -24.90
CA GLY A 131 1.86 4.78 -25.35
C GLY A 131 0.96 5.23 -24.19
N ALA A 132 -0.02 6.09 -24.48
CA ALA A 132 -0.94 6.63 -23.46
C ALA A 132 -1.63 5.55 -22.61
N GLY A 133 -1.98 4.40 -23.19
CA GLY A 133 -2.53 3.27 -22.46
C GLY A 133 -1.55 2.61 -21.48
N MET A 134 -0.24 2.63 -21.80
CA MET A 134 0.81 2.17 -20.91
C MET A 134 0.96 3.13 -19.74
N ILE A 135 1.12 4.42 -20.01
CA ILE A 135 1.20 5.46 -18.97
C ILE A 135 -0.04 5.43 -18.06
N LYS A 136 -1.23 5.20 -18.63
CA LYS A 136 -2.46 5.06 -17.83
C LYS A 136 -2.39 3.91 -16.85
N ARG A 137 -1.84 2.76 -17.26
CA ARG A 137 -1.71 1.59 -16.39
C ARG A 137 -0.66 1.79 -15.30
N LEU A 138 0.51 2.34 -15.66
CA LEU A 138 1.55 2.70 -14.69
C LEU A 138 1.02 3.75 -13.72
N GLY A 139 0.41 4.80 -14.25
CA GLY A 139 -0.19 5.86 -13.45
C GLY A 139 -1.24 5.36 -12.46
N LEU A 140 -2.01 4.31 -12.81
CA LEU A 140 -2.98 3.73 -11.88
C LEU A 140 -2.33 3.14 -10.63
N LEU A 141 -1.15 2.52 -10.74
CA LEU A 141 -0.39 2.03 -9.58
C LEU A 141 0.07 3.19 -8.70
N PHE A 142 0.65 4.24 -9.32
CA PHE A 142 1.15 5.42 -8.62
C PHE A 142 0.02 6.18 -7.92
N GLU A 143 -1.06 6.46 -8.62
CA GLU A 143 -2.24 7.15 -8.06
C GLU A 143 -2.93 6.33 -6.97
N ALA A 144 -3.01 5.01 -7.12
CA ALA A 144 -3.56 4.13 -6.10
C ALA A 144 -2.67 4.13 -4.83
N THR A 145 -1.35 4.13 -4.99
CA THR A 145 -0.41 4.21 -3.87
C THR A 145 -0.52 5.56 -3.16
N HIS A 146 -0.65 6.66 -3.91
CA HIS A 146 -0.93 7.98 -3.34
C HIS A 146 -2.23 7.97 -2.53
N LEU A 147 -3.33 7.48 -3.12
CA LEU A 147 -4.62 7.43 -2.44
C LEU A 147 -4.58 6.53 -1.20
N ALA A 148 -3.90 5.39 -1.25
CA ALA A 148 -3.73 4.50 -0.11
C ALA A 148 -3.03 5.21 1.05
N ASN A 149 -1.88 5.85 0.78
CA ASN A 149 -1.14 6.60 1.80
C ASN A 149 -1.93 7.80 2.36
N LYS A 150 -2.71 8.48 1.51
CA LYS A 150 -3.57 9.60 1.93
C LYS A 150 -4.73 9.15 2.82
N THR A 151 -5.26 7.95 2.59
CA THR A 151 -6.43 7.41 3.31
C THR A 151 -6.07 6.75 4.63
N LEU A 152 -4.84 6.25 4.77
CA LEU A 152 -4.39 5.63 6.01
C LEU A 152 -4.35 6.64 7.16
N PRO A 153 -4.86 6.29 8.37
CA PRO A 153 -4.92 7.19 9.52
C PRO A 153 -3.56 7.38 10.22
N ILE A 154 -2.46 7.28 9.49
CA ILE A 154 -1.09 7.46 10.00
C ILE A 154 -0.41 8.73 9.48
N GLY A 155 -1.09 9.50 8.61
CA GLY A 155 -0.58 10.79 8.16
C GLY A 155 0.67 10.70 7.27
N ASN A 156 0.79 9.66 6.45
CA ASN A 156 1.96 9.46 5.58
C ASN A 156 2.19 10.60 4.59
N ILE A 157 1.13 11.26 4.14
CA ILE A 157 1.25 12.39 3.22
C ILE A 157 1.01 13.67 3.99
N PRO A 158 2.04 14.53 4.15
CA PRO A 158 1.85 15.83 4.77
C PRO A 158 0.98 16.74 3.87
N PRO A 159 0.40 17.79 4.43
CA PRO A 159 -0.22 18.84 3.63
C PRO A 159 0.79 19.38 2.63
N HIS A 160 0.41 19.41 1.36
CA HIS A 160 1.25 19.89 0.28
C HIS A 160 0.43 20.64 -0.75
N ASP A 161 1.11 21.43 -1.56
CA ASP A 161 0.52 22.06 -2.72
C ASP A 161 0.19 21.01 -3.78
N ASP A 162 -1.10 20.77 -4.03
CA ASP A 162 -1.57 19.80 -5.01
C ASP A 162 -1.18 20.19 -6.46
N SER A 163 -0.75 21.44 -6.71
CA SER A 163 -0.28 21.88 -8.01
C SER A 163 1.07 21.29 -8.41
N ALA A 164 1.93 20.97 -7.44
CA ALA A 164 3.21 20.33 -7.70
C ALA A 164 3.07 18.81 -7.85
N LYS A 165 3.70 18.24 -8.87
CA LYS A 165 3.69 16.79 -9.14
C LYS A 165 4.87 16.08 -8.49
N PHE A 166 4.68 14.80 -8.14
CA PHE A 166 5.76 13.91 -7.72
C PHE A 166 6.52 13.42 -8.96
N PRO A 167 7.83 13.70 -9.10
CA PRO A 167 8.58 13.30 -10.28
C PRO A 167 8.96 11.81 -10.20
N ALA A 168 8.70 11.09 -11.30
CA ALA A 168 9.07 9.70 -11.50
C ALA A 168 9.86 9.56 -12.80
N TYR A 169 11.11 9.17 -12.71
CA TYR A 169 12.00 8.95 -13.84
C TYR A 169 11.99 7.48 -14.25
N LEU A 170 11.58 7.21 -15.47
CA LEU A 170 11.42 5.86 -15.99
C LEU A 170 12.43 5.61 -17.10
N TYR A 171 13.27 4.60 -16.92
CA TYR A 171 14.38 4.28 -17.79
C TYR A 171 14.16 2.97 -18.56
N GLU A 172 14.30 3.01 -19.88
CA GLU A 172 14.20 1.82 -20.73
C GLU A 172 15.30 0.82 -20.41
N LYS A 173 16.55 1.32 -20.26
CA LYS A 173 17.72 0.49 -20.00
C LYS A 173 18.16 0.58 -18.54
N PHE A 174 18.54 -0.57 -17.99
CA PHE A 174 19.08 -0.62 -16.64
C PHE A 174 20.38 0.18 -16.49
N SER A 175 21.24 0.19 -17.54
CA SER A 175 22.46 1.01 -17.55
C SER A 175 22.16 2.51 -17.41
N THR A 176 21.15 3.03 -18.14
CA THR A 176 20.75 4.44 -18.02
C THR A 176 20.17 4.74 -16.63
N TYR A 177 19.44 3.80 -16.04
CA TYR A 177 18.99 3.89 -14.65
C TYR A 177 20.19 4.04 -13.70
N GLN A 178 21.24 3.21 -13.84
CA GLN A 178 22.44 3.28 -13.00
C GLN A 178 23.22 4.59 -13.21
N GLU A 179 23.38 5.04 -14.45
CA GLU A 179 24.05 6.31 -14.79
C GLU A 179 23.36 7.53 -14.14
N ASN A 180 22.06 7.42 -13.84
CA ASN A 180 21.27 8.48 -13.20
C ASN A 180 21.12 8.33 -11.67
N GLY A 181 21.84 7.38 -11.07
CA GLY A 181 21.89 7.20 -9.61
C GLY A 181 21.12 5.98 -9.11
N GLY A 182 20.61 5.14 -9.99
CA GLY A 182 20.06 3.85 -9.64
C GLY A 182 21.14 2.89 -9.16
N LEU A 183 20.80 2.04 -8.19
CA LEU A 183 21.76 1.08 -7.62
C LEU A 183 21.63 -0.28 -8.29
N GLU A 184 22.74 -0.99 -8.37
CA GLU A 184 22.75 -2.37 -8.86
C GLU A 184 21.88 -3.28 -7.96
N GLY A 185 21.11 -4.17 -8.58
CA GLY A 185 20.25 -5.10 -7.85
C GLY A 185 18.96 -4.50 -7.30
N THR A 186 18.72 -3.18 -7.45
CA THR A 186 17.47 -2.56 -7.01
C THR A 186 16.42 -2.55 -8.12
N ALA A 187 15.16 -2.68 -7.72
CA ALA A 187 14.01 -2.59 -8.63
C ALA A 187 13.54 -1.15 -8.89
N GLY A 188 14.06 -0.21 -8.14
CA GLY A 188 13.83 1.22 -8.15
C GLY A 188 14.47 1.82 -6.91
N ILE A 189 14.57 3.14 -6.86
CA ILE A 189 15.12 3.85 -5.70
C ILE A 189 14.46 5.22 -5.57
N PHE A 190 14.13 5.58 -4.34
CA PHE A 190 13.75 6.93 -4.00
C PHE A 190 15.00 7.74 -3.61
N LEU A 191 15.21 8.86 -4.28
CA LEU A 191 16.25 9.83 -3.95
C LEU A 191 15.60 11.03 -3.25
N GLY A 192 15.71 11.05 -1.93
CA GLY A 192 15.20 12.11 -1.09
C GLY A 192 15.95 13.43 -1.28
N THR A 193 15.40 14.49 -0.69
CA THR A 193 15.96 15.83 -0.73
C THR A 193 15.85 16.47 0.65
N THR A 194 16.76 17.37 0.95
CA THR A 194 16.71 18.18 2.16
C THR A 194 16.14 19.58 1.91
N ARG A 195 15.76 19.89 0.65
CA ARG A 195 15.24 21.20 0.28
C ARG A 195 13.74 21.29 0.63
N PRO A 196 13.33 22.29 1.38
CA PRO A 196 11.90 22.51 1.66
C PRO A 196 11.09 22.61 0.36
N GLY A 197 9.96 21.90 0.29
CA GLY A 197 9.06 21.91 -0.86
C GLY A 197 9.50 21.03 -2.03
N ASP A 198 10.71 20.48 -2.02
CA ASP A 198 11.16 19.49 -2.98
C ASP A 198 10.64 18.10 -2.58
N ARG A 199 10.15 17.34 -3.52
CA ARG A 199 9.52 16.02 -3.31
C ARG A 199 10.46 14.85 -3.57
N GLY A 200 11.75 15.12 -3.74
CA GLY A 200 12.67 14.10 -4.20
C GLY A 200 12.27 13.53 -5.55
N ARG A 201 12.85 12.43 -5.94
CA ARG A 201 12.55 11.77 -7.19
C ARG A 201 12.64 10.25 -7.03
N ILE A 202 11.76 9.54 -7.70
CA ILE A 202 11.88 8.08 -7.82
C ILE A 202 12.48 7.75 -9.19
N LEU A 203 13.45 6.83 -9.20
CA LEU A 203 14.07 6.30 -10.40
C LEU A 203 13.63 4.84 -10.56
N VAL A 204 13.15 4.44 -11.73
CA VAL A 204 12.62 3.10 -11.95
C VAL A 204 13.00 2.60 -13.33
N PRO A 205 13.67 1.45 -13.47
CA PRO A 205 13.88 0.84 -14.77
C PRO A 205 12.61 0.13 -15.26
N PHE A 206 12.32 0.16 -16.57
CA PHE A 206 11.12 -0.42 -17.18
C PHE A 206 10.90 -1.89 -16.78
N GLN A 207 11.97 -2.66 -16.71
CA GLN A 207 11.88 -4.08 -16.31
C GLN A 207 11.24 -4.29 -14.93
N SER A 208 11.45 -3.34 -14.01
CA SER A 208 10.87 -3.40 -12.67
C SER A 208 9.38 -3.08 -12.64
N LEU A 209 8.90 -2.35 -13.66
CA LEU A 209 7.49 -2.10 -13.90
C LEU A 209 6.80 -3.24 -14.68
N GLY A 210 7.55 -4.29 -15.03
CA GLY A 210 7.06 -5.34 -15.93
C GLY A 210 6.94 -4.88 -17.38
N VAL A 211 7.50 -3.71 -17.73
CA VAL A 211 7.49 -3.20 -19.10
C VAL A 211 8.59 -3.89 -19.90
N LYS A 212 8.21 -4.55 -21.00
CA LYS A 212 9.11 -5.27 -21.90
C LYS A 212 8.97 -4.72 -23.32
N SER A 213 10.11 -4.53 -23.99
CA SER A 213 10.13 -4.17 -25.40
C SER A 213 9.68 -5.34 -26.27
N MET A 214 8.81 -5.05 -27.25
CA MET A 214 8.40 -5.99 -28.30
C MET A 214 8.50 -5.27 -29.65
N GLY A 215 9.69 -5.35 -30.26
CA GLY A 215 9.98 -4.62 -31.50
C GLY A 215 9.90 -3.11 -31.29
N SER A 216 8.95 -2.43 -31.93
CA SER A 216 8.75 -1.00 -31.83
C SER A 216 7.75 -0.58 -30.74
N THR A 217 7.22 -1.52 -29.95
CA THR A 217 6.21 -1.28 -28.90
C THR A 217 6.62 -1.88 -27.58
N TYR A 218 5.89 -1.48 -26.52
CA TYR A 218 6.06 -2.03 -25.19
C TYR A 218 4.81 -2.77 -24.74
N ILE A 219 5.01 -3.87 -24.03
CA ILE A 219 3.95 -4.60 -23.33
C ILE A 219 4.22 -4.55 -21.82
N ILE A 220 3.18 -4.73 -21.02
CA ILE A 220 3.29 -4.82 -19.56
C ILE A 220 2.94 -6.23 -19.08
N ASP A 221 3.81 -6.78 -18.27
CA ASP A 221 3.57 -7.99 -17.51
C ASP A 221 2.65 -7.64 -16.33
N ARG A 222 1.45 -8.20 -16.34
CA ARG A 222 0.41 -7.88 -15.33
C ARG A 222 0.66 -8.56 -14.00
N ASP A 223 1.44 -9.63 -14.00
CA ASP A 223 1.75 -10.43 -12.82
C ASP A 223 3.06 -10.00 -12.16
N LYS A 224 3.67 -8.92 -12.68
CA LYS A 224 4.88 -8.36 -12.09
C LYS A 224 4.59 -7.83 -10.69
N ASP A 225 5.35 -8.35 -9.72
CA ASP A 225 5.30 -7.88 -8.33
C ASP A 225 5.69 -6.39 -8.26
N ALA A 226 4.82 -5.59 -7.70
CA ALA A 226 4.99 -4.14 -7.55
C ALA A 226 5.40 -3.75 -6.12
N THR A 227 5.65 -4.71 -5.22
CA THR A 227 5.91 -4.48 -3.80
C THR A 227 7.04 -3.47 -3.60
N THR A 228 8.20 -3.68 -4.21
CA THR A 228 9.34 -2.74 -4.08
C THR A 228 8.99 -1.34 -4.60
N LEU A 229 8.29 -1.24 -5.72
CA LEU A 229 7.90 0.06 -6.26
C LEU A 229 6.93 0.79 -5.33
N ILE A 230 5.95 0.09 -4.75
CA ILE A 230 5.02 0.66 -3.77
C ILE A 230 5.77 1.14 -2.52
N HIS A 231 6.78 0.40 -2.08
CA HIS A 231 7.67 0.78 -0.97
C HIS A 231 8.36 2.11 -1.27
N GLU A 232 9.08 2.21 -2.38
CA GLU A 232 9.80 3.42 -2.78
C GLU A 232 8.87 4.62 -3.01
N LEU A 233 7.70 4.38 -3.62
CA LEU A 233 6.67 5.41 -3.77
C LEU A 233 6.18 5.93 -2.43
N THR A 234 6.02 5.06 -1.43
CA THR A 234 5.61 5.47 -0.09
C THR A 234 6.67 6.39 0.53
N HIS A 235 7.95 6.09 0.40
CA HIS A 235 9.03 7.00 0.83
C HIS A 235 8.95 8.35 0.14
N GLN A 236 8.72 8.39 -1.18
CA GLN A 236 8.56 9.65 -1.90
C GLN A 236 7.39 10.48 -1.38
N LEU A 237 6.26 9.84 -1.12
CA LEU A 237 5.06 10.49 -0.59
C LEU A 237 5.26 11.04 0.82
N MET A 238 6.05 10.38 1.64
CA MET A 238 6.39 10.79 3.01
C MET A 238 7.49 11.85 3.06
N SER A 239 8.33 11.95 2.04
CA SER A 239 9.57 12.75 2.01
C SER A 239 9.44 14.22 2.42
N PRO A 240 8.32 14.93 2.14
CA PRO A 240 8.18 16.31 2.59
C PRO A 240 8.06 16.49 4.12
N GLN A 241 7.95 15.40 4.87
CA GLN A 241 7.86 15.46 6.33
C GLN A 241 9.23 15.67 6.98
N ALA A 242 9.24 16.40 8.09
CA ALA A 242 10.41 16.51 8.95
C ALA A 242 10.83 15.12 9.48
N LYS A 243 12.10 15.02 9.89
CA LYS A 243 12.75 13.79 10.41
C LYS A 243 11.80 12.86 11.15
N GLN A 244 11.47 11.75 10.50
CA GLN A 244 10.70 10.66 11.11
C GLN A 244 11.64 9.60 11.64
N ALA A 245 11.22 8.85 12.64
CA ALA A 245 11.97 7.69 13.13
C ALA A 245 12.07 6.62 12.03
N SER A 246 13.21 5.94 11.94
CA SER A 246 13.48 4.93 10.91
C SER A 246 12.41 3.83 10.88
N TRP A 247 12.02 3.33 12.05
CA TRP A 247 10.97 2.31 12.15
C TRP A 247 9.62 2.76 11.56
N PHE A 248 9.29 4.05 11.68
CA PHE A 248 8.05 4.58 11.12
C PHE A 248 8.15 4.74 9.60
N CYS A 249 9.27 5.26 9.10
CA CYS A 249 9.50 5.41 7.67
C CYS A 249 9.45 4.07 6.96
N GLU A 250 10.30 3.13 7.38
CA GLU A 250 10.40 1.81 6.77
C GLU A 250 9.15 0.97 7.05
N GLY A 251 8.65 1.00 8.28
CA GLY A 251 7.45 0.24 8.66
C GLY A 251 6.20 0.69 7.90
N SER A 252 6.03 1.98 7.66
CA SER A 252 4.92 2.50 6.85
C SER A 252 5.05 2.08 5.39
N ALA A 253 6.26 2.19 4.81
CA ALA A 253 6.53 1.78 3.45
C ALA A 253 6.29 0.28 3.26
N GLU A 254 6.81 -0.56 4.16
CA GLU A 254 6.56 -2.00 4.16
C GLU A 254 5.08 -2.35 4.37
N TYR A 255 4.38 -1.67 5.27
CA TYR A 255 2.96 -1.92 5.51
C TYR A 255 2.11 -1.71 4.26
N VAL A 256 2.35 -0.62 3.52
CA VAL A 256 1.63 -0.34 2.27
C VAL A 256 2.06 -1.31 1.18
N ALA A 257 3.37 -1.56 1.04
CA ALA A 257 3.94 -2.44 0.04
C ALA A 257 3.48 -3.90 0.17
N MET A 258 3.36 -4.39 1.41
CA MET A 258 2.87 -5.74 1.71
C MET A 258 1.35 -5.87 1.59
N THR A 259 0.61 -4.78 1.41
CA THR A 259 -0.84 -4.85 1.22
C THR A 259 -1.16 -5.41 -0.16
N PRO A 260 -1.99 -6.46 -0.27
CA PRO A 260 -2.39 -7.01 -1.56
C PRO A 260 -2.95 -5.94 -2.49
N TYR A 261 -2.32 -5.80 -3.65
CA TYR A 261 -2.68 -4.83 -4.69
C TYR A 261 -3.09 -5.52 -5.98
N ALA A 262 -4.19 -5.08 -6.57
CA ALA A 262 -4.61 -5.51 -7.90
C ALA A 262 -5.46 -4.42 -8.58
N GLY A 263 -5.07 -4.00 -9.80
CA GLY A 263 -5.89 -3.14 -10.64
C GLY A 263 -6.37 -1.85 -9.98
N GLY A 264 -5.50 -1.13 -9.30
CA GLY A 264 -5.82 0.12 -8.60
C GLY A 264 -6.46 -0.05 -7.23
N ARG A 265 -6.49 -1.27 -6.68
CA ARG A 265 -7.12 -1.58 -5.39
C ARG A 265 -6.11 -2.16 -4.43
N PHE A 266 -6.04 -1.58 -3.22
CA PHE A 266 -5.37 -2.15 -2.06
C PHE A 266 -6.41 -2.82 -1.14
N ASN A 267 -6.10 -4.03 -0.63
CA ASN A 267 -6.95 -4.77 0.30
C ASN A 267 -6.30 -4.83 1.69
N PHE A 268 -6.51 -3.81 2.51
CA PHE A 268 -5.99 -3.75 3.87
C PHE A 268 -6.66 -4.75 4.80
N GLY A 269 -7.87 -5.21 4.48
CA GLY A 269 -8.58 -6.21 5.28
C GLY A 269 -7.89 -7.58 5.32
N SER A 270 -7.03 -7.90 4.33
CA SER A 270 -6.22 -9.13 4.29
C SER A 270 -4.74 -8.89 4.57
N ASN A 271 -4.34 -7.68 4.93
CA ASN A 271 -2.92 -7.33 5.05
C ASN A 271 -2.20 -8.18 6.09
N ARG A 272 -2.79 -8.34 7.29
CA ARG A 272 -2.18 -9.14 8.37
C ARG A 272 -1.87 -10.57 7.93
N SER A 273 -2.83 -11.26 7.31
CA SER A 273 -2.63 -12.63 6.85
C SER A 273 -1.55 -12.71 5.75
N HIS A 274 -1.51 -11.70 4.87
CA HIS A 274 -0.51 -11.63 3.82
C HIS A 274 0.90 -11.39 4.38
N ILE A 275 1.07 -10.47 5.32
CA ILE A 275 2.35 -10.21 6.00
C ILE A 275 2.82 -11.49 6.73
N VAL A 276 1.95 -12.12 7.52
CA VAL A 276 2.30 -13.35 8.22
C VAL A 276 2.76 -14.43 7.24
N SER A 277 2.02 -14.64 6.14
CA SER A 277 2.42 -15.61 5.12
C SER A 277 3.80 -15.30 4.53
N ARG A 278 4.08 -14.02 4.23
CA ARG A 278 5.39 -13.61 3.66
C ARG A 278 6.55 -13.83 4.61
N VAL A 279 6.38 -13.71 5.91
CA VAL A 279 7.46 -13.91 6.89
C VAL A 279 7.59 -15.35 7.36
N THR A 280 6.53 -16.18 7.25
CA THR A 280 6.55 -17.57 7.71
C THR A 280 6.66 -18.60 6.58
N GLU A 281 6.29 -18.23 5.35
CA GLU A 281 6.25 -19.16 4.21
C GLU A 281 7.32 -18.86 3.15
N TYR A 282 8.31 -18.02 3.48
CA TYR A 282 9.40 -17.71 2.57
C TYR A 282 10.11 -18.99 2.07
N GLY A 283 10.31 -19.06 0.77
CA GLY A 283 10.89 -20.25 0.12
C GLY A 283 9.97 -21.46 0.05
N LYS A 284 8.76 -21.40 0.63
CA LYS A 284 7.72 -22.41 0.46
C LYS A 284 6.80 -21.96 -0.68
N LYS A 285 6.54 -22.83 -1.65
CA LYS A 285 5.60 -22.59 -2.77
C LYS A 285 5.87 -21.31 -3.59
N ASN A 286 7.14 -20.97 -3.80
CA ASN A 286 7.54 -19.74 -4.53
C ASN A 286 7.02 -18.44 -3.91
N THR A 287 6.76 -18.39 -2.63
CA THR A 287 6.43 -17.14 -1.94
C THR A 287 7.69 -16.28 -1.79
N GLY A 288 7.65 -15.03 -2.24
CA GLY A 288 8.68 -14.04 -1.96
C GLY A 288 8.60 -13.59 -0.51
N GLY A 289 9.69 -13.02 0.02
CA GLY A 289 9.75 -12.47 1.37
C GLY A 289 11.01 -12.89 2.12
N ARG A 290 11.07 -12.62 3.41
CA ARG A 290 12.16 -13.02 4.30
C ARG A 290 11.58 -13.91 5.40
N ALA A 291 12.06 -15.15 5.51
CA ALA A 291 11.70 -16.00 6.65
C ALA A 291 12.37 -15.45 7.91
N LEU A 292 11.58 -15.28 8.95
CA LEU A 292 12.11 -15.19 10.31
C LEU A 292 12.51 -16.61 10.70
N GLY A 293 13.80 -16.82 11.01
CA GLY A 293 14.28 -18.10 11.52
C GLY A 293 13.73 -18.39 12.92
N ASP A 294 13.89 -19.63 13.35
CA ASP A 294 13.45 -20.06 14.69
C ASP A 294 14.23 -19.35 15.82
N ASP A 295 15.40 -18.82 15.50
CA ASP A 295 16.29 -18.10 16.44
C ASP A 295 16.16 -16.55 16.34
N PHE A 296 15.06 -16.05 15.78
CA PHE A 296 14.86 -14.61 15.66
C PHE A 296 14.59 -13.99 17.04
N GLU A 297 15.52 -13.18 17.53
CA GLU A 297 15.33 -12.32 18.69
C GLU A 297 14.99 -10.89 18.24
N ALA A 298 13.76 -10.46 18.51
CA ALA A 298 13.38 -9.07 18.30
C ALA A 298 13.99 -8.19 19.40
N PRO A 299 14.53 -7.01 19.08
CA PRO A 299 14.92 -6.04 20.09
C PRO A 299 13.70 -5.63 20.91
N GLY A 300 13.91 -5.20 22.16
CA GLY A 300 12.83 -4.61 22.96
C GLY A 300 12.22 -3.40 22.23
N LEU A 301 10.94 -3.15 22.45
CA LEU A 301 10.17 -2.12 21.72
C LEU A 301 10.84 -0.74 21.79
N GLU A 302 11.32 -0.32 22.95
CA GLU A 302 11.99 0.96 23.14
C GLU A 302 13.30 1.05 22.33
N ALA A 303 14.12 -0.02 22.36
CA ALA A 303 15.34 -0.09 21.56
C ALA A 303 15.05 -0.05 20.06
N PHE A 304 14.02 -0.77 19.62
CA PHE A 304 13.57 -0.77 18.22
C PHE A 304 13.10 0.61 17.77
N MET A 305 12.29 1.30 18.58
CA MET A 305 11.76 2.64 18.25
C MET A 305 12.84 3.72 18.21
N ASN A 306 13.93 3.56 18.97
CA ASN A 306 15.05 4.49 18.99
C ASN A 306 16.23 4.08 18.10
N MET A 307 16.10 2.99 17.36
CA MET A 307 17.17 2.46 16.51
C MET A 307 17.52 3.44 15.38
N PRO A 308 18.79 3.84 15.24
CA PRO A 308 19.20 4.67 14.13
C PRO A 308 19.13 3.91 12.80
N TYR A 309 18.94 4.63 11.70
CA TYR A 309 18.74 4.04 10.37
C TYR A 309 19.85 3.04 9.99
N THR A 310 21.11 3.34 10.30
CA THR A 310 22.26 2.47 10.02
C THR A 310 22.26 1.11 10.75
N GLN A 311 21.42 0.95 11.75
CA GLN A 311 21.22 -0.31 12.48
C GLN A 311 19.87 -0.98 12.14
N PHE A 312 18.99 -0.23 11.47
CA PHE A 312 17.66 -0.69 11.14
C PHE A 312 17.65 -1.45 9.79
N THR A 313 18.54 -1.11 8.86
CA THR A 313 18.62 -1.66 7.49
C THR A 313 19.67 -2.77 7.34
#